data_eb71778b64d8b88bb46a21fd0a98a980
#
_entry.id   eb71778b64d8b88bb46a21fd0a98a980
#
_cell.length_a   1.000
_cell.length_b   1.000
_cell.length_c   1.000
_cell.angle_alpha   90.00
_cell.angle_beta   90.00
_cell.angle_gamma   90.00
#
_symmetry.space_group_name_H-M   'P 1'
#
loop_
_entity.id
_entity.type
_entity.pdbx_description
1 polymer ?
#
loop_
_entity_poly.entity_id
_entity_poly.type
_entity_poly.pdbx_seq_one_letter_code
_entity_poly.pdbx_strand_id
1 'polypeptide(L)'
;MRTSVTPLGLAALILPLALLPAIARAQTATSTKDFAVIGTVPAMCAGGTLSGDGTFDLGVLTDTTTGLLRTDLAAPDKVLVGSFCSTRSTLNLAATPMTAQGFTATAPGGFSRTVNYTATASGWTTTAASFDTAASANTAATQIRGTAFTGDIVVGIGNFATGGGQALRLVADPNYRGLVTVTLSVAD
;
A
#
# COMPACT_ATOMS: atom_id res chain seq x y z
N MET A 1 62.83 -8.24 -72.44
CA MET A 1 63.87 -9.09 -72.98
C MET A 1 63.45 -10.54 -72.80
N ARG A 2 63.30 -11.14 -73.99
CA ARG A 2 63.55 -12.58 -74.31
C ARG A 2 62.97 -13.63 -73.36
N THR A 3 61.90 -14.27 -73.79
CA THR A 3 61.84 -15.52 -74.58
C THR A 3 62.38 -16.76 -73.84
N SER A 4 61.57 -17.74 -73.59
CA SER A 4 61.80 -19.08 -74.22
C SER A 4 60.58 -19.99 -74.05
N VAL A 5 60.22 -20.54 -75.17
CA VAL A 5 59.22 -21.59 -75.49
C VAL A 5 59.77 -22.96 -75.24
N THR A 6 59.05 -24.02 -74.87
CA THR A 6 58.66 -25.22 -75.62
C THR A 6 58.67 -26.50 -74.77
N PRO A 7 58.14 -27.63 -75.25
CA PRO A 7 56.76 -28.07 -75.29
C PRO A 7 56.60 -29.57 -74.81
N LEU A 8 55.39 -30.09 -75.02
CA LEU A 8 54.96 -31.50 -75.23
C LEU A 8 55.08 -32.53 -74.08
N GLY A 9 53.95 -33.06 -73.81
CA GLY A 9 53.77 -34.32 -73.13
C GLY A 9 52.27 -34.70 -73.07
N LEU A 10 51.74 -35.22 -74.16
CA LEU A 10 50.39 -35.77 -74.27
C LEU A 10 50.36 -37.14 -73.61
N ALA A 11 49.68 -37.33 -72.50
CA ALA A 11 49.28 -38.64 -71.95
C ALA A 11 47.81 -38.58 -71.61
N ALA A 12 46.99 -39.14 -72.44
CA ALA A 12 45.59 -39.41 -72.21
C ALA A 12 45.40 -40.49 -71.15
N LEU A 13 44.96 -40.11 -69.95
CA LEU A 13 44.50 -41.06 -68.96
C LEU A 13 42.97 -40.93 -68.84
N ILE A 14 42.31 -41.98 -69.42
CA ILE A 14 40.84 -42.11 -69.32
C ILE A 14 40.53 -42.56 -67.89
N LEU A 15 39.97 -41.71 -67.06
CA LEU A 15 39.49 -42.04 -65.71
C LEU A 15 37.96 -42.26 -65.79
N PRO A 16 37.41 -43.36 -65.29
CA PRO A 16 35.96 -43.60 -65.34
C PRO A 16 35.28 -42.64 -64.39
N LEU A 17 34.31 -41.92 -64.93
CA LEU A 17 33.45 -41.01 -64.21
C LEU A 17 32.50 -41.86 -63.34
N ALA A 18 32.85 -42.04 -62.07
CA ALA A 18 31.94 -42.62 -61.08
C ALA A 18 30.81 -41.64 -60.79
N LEU A 19 29.61 -41.93 -61.31
CA LEU A 19 28.37 -41.24 -60.92
C LEU A 19 28.10 -41.55 -59.45
N LEU A 20 28.51 -40.68 -58.52
CA LEU A 20 28.03 -40.69 -57.15
C LEU A 20 26.62 -40.08 -57.12
N PRO A 21 25.62 -40.77 -56.56
CA PRO A 21 24.31 -40.15 -56.37
C PRO A 21 24.47 -39.03 -55.38
N ALA A 22 24.23 -37.79 -55.80
CA ALA A 22 24.09 -36.64 -54.91
C ALA A 22 22.84 -36.87 -54.06
N ILE A 23 23.04 -37.25 -52.78
CA ILE A 23 21.99 -37.27 -51.80
C ILE A 23 21.61 -35.80 -51.58
N ALA A 24 20.56 -35.31 -52.26
CA ALA A 24 19.95 -34.04 -51.98
C ALA A 24 19.37 -34.10 -50.56
N ARG A 25 20.09 -33.56 -49.59
CA ARG A 25 19.52 -33.31 -48.26
C ARG A 25 18.46 -32.21 -48.44
N ALA A 26 17.19 -32.60 -48.30
CA ALA A 26 16.12 -31.67 -48.18
C ALA A 26 16.38 -30.83 -46.90
N GLN A 27 16.87 -29.60 -47.05
CA GLN A 27 16.93 -28.65 -45.96
C GLN A 27 15.51 -28.22 -45.68
N THR A 28 14.91 -28.70 -44.60
CA THR A 28 13.69 -28.16 -44.05
C THR A 28 14.03 -26.75 -43.50
N ALA A 29 13.78 -25.74 -44.30
CA ALA A 29 13.90 -24.37 -43.87
C ALA A 29 12.75 -24.07 -42.89
N THR A 30 13.04 -24.10 -41.59
CA THR A 30 12.09 -23.63 -40.58
C THR A 30 12.10 -22.11 -40.60
N SER A 31 10.97 -21.50 -40.90
CA SER A 31 10.82 -20.03 -40.82
C SER A 31 10.02 -19.71 -39.56
N THR A 32 10.64 -19.05 -38.60
CA THR A 32 10.00 -18.53 -37.40
C THR A 32 9.69 -17.06 -37.59
N LYS A 33 8.52 -16.64 -37.12
CA LYS A 33 8.13 -15.22 -37.05
C LYS A 33 7.73 -14.89 -35.62
N ASP A 34 8.33 -13.88 -35.07
CA ASP A 34 8.05 -13.37 -33.72
C ASP A 34 7.11 -12.19 -33.81
N PHE A 35 6.12 -12.18 -32.93
CA PHE A 35 5.18 -11.08 -32.80
C PHE A 35 5.31 -10.51 -31.39
N ALA A 36 5.61 -9.20 -31.29
CA ALA A 36 5.62 -8.52 -30.01
C ALA A 36 4.19 -8.31 -29.49
N VAL A 37 3.96 -8.68 -28.24
CA VAL A 37 2.74 -8.36 -27.50
C VAL A 37 3.13 -7.35 -26.43
N ILE A 38 2.56 -6.14 -26.47
CA ILE A 38 2.89 -5.03 -25.57
C ILE A 38 1.66 -4.59 -24.80
N GLY A 39 1.86 -4.16 -23.55
CA GLY A 39 0.82 -3.60 -22.69
C GLY A 39 1.44 -2.74 -21.59
N THR A 40 0.64 -1.88 -20.97
CA THR A 40 1.05 -1.02 -19.85
C THR A 40 0.07 -1.17 -18.69
N VAL A 41 0.60 -1.16 -17.45
CA VAL A 41 -0.19 -1.11 -16.21
C VAL A 41 0.16 0.18 -15.49
N PRO A 42 -0.77 1.11 -15.30
CA PRO A 42 -0.51 2.34 -14.56
C PRO A 42 -0.27 2.05 -13.08
N ALA A 43 0.53 2.90 -12.44
CA ALA A 43 0.66 2.89 -10.99
C ALA A 43 -0.66 3.33 -10.34
N MET A 44 -1.18 2.51 -9.41
CA MET A 44 -2.47 2.77 -8.77
C MET A 44 -2.54 2.17 -7.38
N CYS A 45 -3.37 2.77 -6.53
CA CYS A 45 -3.77 2.26 -5.22
C CYS A 45 -5.29 2.26 -5.09
N ALA A 46 -5.82 1.31 -4.32
CA ALA A 46 -7.21 1.28 -3.88
C ALA A 46 -7.27 0.89 -2.40
N GLY A 47 -8.08 1.59 -1.62
CA GLY A 47 -8.20 1.42 -0.16
C GLY A 47 -9.07 0.24 0.28
N GLY A 48 -9.47 -0.64 -0.64
CA GLY A 48 -10.30 -1.80 -0.31
C GLY A 48 -11.74 -1.45 0.05
N THR A 49 -12.42 -2.40 0.68
CA THR A 49 -13.81 -2.27 1.13
C THR A 49 -13.86 -2.29 2.66
N LEU A 50 -14.56 -1.34 3.25
CA LEU A 50 -14.75 -1.32 4.70
C LEU A 50 -15.61 -2.50 5.14
N SER A 51 -15.12 -3.28 6.09
CA SER A 51 -15.86 -4.36 6.74
C SER A 51 -16.75 -3.78 7.84
N GLY A 52 -18.05 -3.88 7.67
CA GLY A 52 -19.04 -3.35 8.62
C GLY A 52 -19.31 -1.86 8.45
N ASP A 53 -19.75 -1.22 9.53
CA ASP A 53 -19.96 0.24 9.56
C ASP A 53 -18.65 1.02 9.77
N GLY A 54 -18.64 2.31 9.43
CA GLY A 54 -17.49 3.21 9.58
C GLY A 54 -17.40 3.88 10.96
N THR A 55 -18.13 3.37 11.99
CA THR A 55 -18.24 4.01 13.28
C THR A 55 -17.52 3.23 14.38
N PHE A 56 -16.64 3.89 15.12
CA PHE A 56 -16.14 3.41 16.40
C PHE A 56 -17.08 3.91 17.50
N ASP A 57 -18.00 3.06 17.95
CA ASP A 57 -18.92 3.41 19.02
C ASP A 57 -18.29 3.04 20.38
N LEU A 58 -18.06 4.05 21.22
CA LEU A 58 -17.48 3.91 22.56
C LEU A 58 -18.55 3.92 23.65
N GLY A 59 -19.81 4.14 23.30
CA GLY A 59 -20.89 4.25 24.26
C GLY A 59 -20.71 5.42 25.22
N VAL A 60 -20.94 5.19 26.52
CA VAL A 60 -20.80 6.21 27.56
C VAL A 60 -19.32 6.42 27.89
N LEU A 61 -18.83 7.63 27.69
CA LEU A 61 -17.41 7.99 27.84
C LEU A 61 -16.98 8.17 29.30
N THR A 62 -17.91 8.49 30.21
CA THR A 62 -17.59 8.84 31.59
C THR A 62 -18.04 7.79 32.59
N ASP A 63 -17.27 7.61 33.63
CA ASP A 63 -17.70 6.89 34.82
C ASP A 63 -18.76 7.72 35.54
N THR A 64 -19.93 7.13 35.80
CA THR A 64 -21.08 7.83 36.39
C THR A 64 -20.91 8.19 37.86
N THR A 65 -19.94 7.57 38.56
CA THR A 65 -19.66 7.83 39.98
C THR A 65 -18.70 9.01 40.13
N THR A 66 -17.66 9.06 39.29
CA THR A 66 -16.59 10.06 39.40
C THR A 66 -16.75 11.22 38.42
N GLY A 67 -17.46 11.01 37.31
CA GLY A 67 -17.57 11.92 36.18
C GLY A 67 -16.31 12.04 35.34
N LEU A 68 -15.28 11.25 35.64
CA LEU A 68 -14.03 11.20 34.86
C LEU A 68 -14.16 10.31 33.64
N LEU A 69 -13.25 10.47 32.69
CA LEU A 69 -13.17 9.61 31.53
C LEU A 69 -12.92 8.15 31.99
N ARG A 70 -13.65 7.22 31.41
CA ARG A 70 -13.47 5.78 31.67
C ARG A 70 -12.10 5.32 31.16
N THR A 71 -11.47 4.41 31.88
CA THR A 71 -10.17 3.82 31.55
C THR A 71 -10.29 2.55 30.72
N ASP A 72 -11.48 1.99 30.59
CA ASP A 72 -11.80 0.75 29.87
C ASP A 72 -12.50 1.00 28.53
N LEU A 73 -12.41 2.21 27.99
CA LEU A 73 -12.98 2.53 26.68
C LEU A 73 -12.33 1.68 25.60
N ALA A 74 -13.15 1.02 24.80
CA ALA A 74 -12.72 0.22 23.65
C ALA A 74 -13.83 0.18 22.59
N ALA A 75 -13.45 0.07 21.35
CA ALA A 75 -14.33 -0.24 20.23
C ALA A 75 -13.67 -1.32 19.36
N PRO A 76 -14.45 -2.17 18.67
CA PRO A 76 -13.91 -3.14 17.74
C PRO A 76 -13.15 -2.46 16.60
N ASP A 77 -12.03 -3.06 16.21
CA ASP A 77 -11.26 -2.63 15.07
C ASP A 77 -12.10 -2.66 13.78
N LYS A 78 -11.78 -1.79 12.85
CA LYS A 78 -12.36 -1.74 11.50
C LYS A 78 -11.34 -2.26 10.48
N VAL A 79 -11.82 -2.96 9.46
CA VAL A 79 -10.94 -3.56 8.45
C VAL A 79 -11.27 -3.01 7.07
N LEU A 80 -10.25 -2.54 6.37
CA LEU A 80 -10.30 -2.25 4.94
C LEU A 80 -9.83 -3.49 4.20
N VAL A 81 -10.78 -4.28 3.72
CA VAL A 81 -10.53 -5.60 3.09
C VAL A 81 -10.11 -5.43 1.64
N GLY A 82 -9.04 -6.12 1.24
CA GLY A 82 -8.59 -6.15 -0.14
C GLY A 82 -7.98 -4.84 -0.63
N SER A 83 -7.37 -4.06 0.25
CA SER A 83 -6.57 -2.90 -0.14
C SER A 83 -5.39 -3.32 -1.02
N PHE A 84 -5.05 -2.55 -2.06
CA PHE A 84 -3.89 -2.86 -2.89
C PHE A 84 -3.22 -1.62 -3.47
N CYS A 85 -1.93 -1.75 -3.76
CA CYS A 85 -1.17 -0.83 -4.62
C CYS A 85 -0.33 -1.64 -5.61
N SER A 86 -0.34 -1.25 -6.88
CA SER A 86 0.40 -1.92 -7.96
C SER A 86 1.89 -1.60 -7.97
N THR A 87 2.34 -0.69 -7.11
CA THR A 87 3.73 -0.23 -6.99
C THR A 87 4.05 0.18 -5.56
N ARG A 88 5.22 0.79 -5.34
CA ARG A 88 5.59 1.47 -4.09
C ARG A 88 4.48 2.42 -3.64
N SER A 89 4.17 2.43 -2.35
CA SER A 89 3.03 3.15 -1.82
C SER A 89 3.30 3.79 -0.47
N THR A 90 2.50 4.81 -0.16
CA THR A 90 2.47 5.48 1.14
C THR A 90 1.09 5.27 1.76
N LEU A 91 1.07 4.79 3.01
CA LEU A 91 -0.09 4.85 3.88
C LEU A 91 0.05 6.06 4.79
N ASN A 92 -0.95 6.93 4.80
CA ASN A 92 -1.03 8.07 5.71
C ASN A 92 -2.27 7.92 6.60
N LEU A 93 -2.08 8.08 7.91
CA LEU A 93 -3.13 8.06 8.93
C LEU A 93 -3.27 9.46 9.51
N ALA A 94 -4.50 9.96 9.53
CA ALA A 94 -4.84 11.23 10.17
C ALA A 94 -6.03 11.03 11.11
N ALA A 95 -6.05 11.76 12.21
CA ALA A 95 -7.18 11.73 13.14
C ALA A 95 -7.43 13.10 13.75
N THR A 96 -8.69 13.36 14.13
CA THR A 96 -9.07 14.53 14.92
C THR A 96 -9.58 14.07 16.29
N PRO A 97 -9.31 14.81 17.37
CA PRO A 97 -9.85 14.45 18.68
C PRO A 97 -11.37 14.44 18.66
N MET A 98 -11.99 13.67 19.54
CA MET A 98 -13.43 13.75 19.76
C MET A 98 -13.74 15.03 20.51
N THR A 99 -14.69 15.81 20.03
CA THR A 99 -15.15 17.05 20.65
C THR A 99 -16.65 17.02 20.83
N ALA A 100 -17.13 17.63 21.93
CA ALA A 100 -18.55 17.89 22.16
C ALA A 100 -19.11 18.73 21.02
N GLN A 101 -20.19 18.28 20.40
CA GLN A 101 -20.79 18.94 19.22
C GLN A 101 -21.90 19.94 19.61
N GLY A 102 -22.69 19.63 20.62
CA GLY A 102 -23.74 20.49 21.12
C GLY A 102 -23.19 21.56 22.08
N PHE A 103 -22.21 21.24 22.91
CA PHE A 103 -21.58 22.20 23.81
C PHE A 103 -20.43 22.94 23.09
N THR A 104 -20.70 24.12 22.57
CA THR A 104 -19.72 24.89 21.78
C THR A 104 -18.99 25.98 22.57
N ALA A 105 -19.47 26.32 23.78
CA ALA A 105 -18.86 27.31 24.66
C ALA A 105 -17.50 26.83 25.22
N THR A 106 -16.75 27.74 25.81
CA THR A 106 -15.55 27.37 26.57
C THR A 106 -15.95 26.53 27.77
N ALA A 107 -15.27 25.38 27.96
CA ALA A 107 -15.54 24.53 29.11
C ALA A 107 -15.23 25.28 30.42
N PRO A 108 -16.06 25.14 31.45
CA PRO A 108 -15.79 25.74 32.74
C PRO A 108 -14.59 25.09 33.42
N GLY A 109 -14.04 25.76 34.45
CA GLY A 109 -12.92 25.20 35.23
C GLY A 109 -13.21 23.80 35.75
N GLY A 110 -12.26 22.89 35.63
CA GLY A 110 -12.42 21.47 36.00
C GLY A 110 -13.08 20.59 34.91
N PHE A 111 -13.43 21.16 33.77
CA PHE A 111 -14.05 20.42 32.66
C PHE A 111 -13.27 20.55 31.35
N SER A 112 -13.49 19.59 30.47
CA SER A 112 -13.02 19.55 29.09
C SER A 112 -14.18 19.21 28.14
N ARG A 113 -14.09 19.68 26.93
CA ARG A 113 -15.00 19.31 25.82
C ARG A 113 -14.32 18.40 24.80
N THR A 114 -13.11 17.90 25.11
CA THR A 114 -12.28 17.15 24.18
C THR A 114 -11.82 15.85 24.79
N VAL A 115 -11.85 14.77 24.00
CA VAL A 115 -11.21 13.50 24.29
C VAL A 115 -10.21 13.20 23.18
N ASN A 116 -8.95 13.10 23.56
CA ASN A 116 -7.87 12.65 22.69
C ASN A 116 -7.81 11.14 22.65
N TYR A 117 -7.25 10.59 21.58
CA TYR A 117 -7.01 9.17 21.41
C TYR A 117 -5.87 8.94 20.41
N THR A 118 -5.34 7.72 20.39
CA THR A 118 -4.39 7.25 19.40
C THR A 118 -5.15 6.41 18.38
N ALA A 119 -5.07 6.75 17.11
CA ALA A 119 -5.50 5.89 15.99
C ALA A 119 -4.29 5.09 15.48
N THR A 120 -4.54 3.85 15.07
CA THR A 120 -3.54 2.96 14.48
C THR A 120 -4.05 2.36 13.17
N ALA A 121 -3.15 2.14 12.20
CA ALA A 121 -3.44 1.39 10.99
C ALA A 121 -2.32 0.37 10.74
N SER A 122 -2.67 -0.93 10.81
CA SER A 122 -1.74 -2.05 10.71
C SER A 122 -2.05 -2.93 9.50
N GLY A 123 -1.15 -3.89 9.19
CA GLY A 123 -1.30 -4.84 8.09
C GLY A 123 -0.69 -4.37 6.77
N TRP A 124 -0.52 -3.06 6.56
CA TRP A 124 0.07 -2.52 5.33
C TRP A 124 1.61 -2.56 5.33
N THR A 125 2.22 -2.19 6.43
CA THR A 125 3.67 -2.23 6.67
C THR A 125 3.98 -3.06 7.90
N THR A 126 5.25 -3.43 8.09
CA THR A 126 5.70 -4.16 9.29
C THR A 126 5.53 -3.36 10.57
N THR A 127 5.62 -2.03 10.47
CA THR A 127 5.31 -1.10 11.56
C THR A 127 3.97 -0.45 11.28
N ALA A 128 3.06 -0.49 12.24
CA ALA A 128 1.76 0.17 12.11
C ALA A 128 1.93 1.69 12.01
N ALA A 129 1.11 2.35 11.18
CA ALA A 129 0.95 3.79 11.27
C ALA A 129 0.22 4.14 12.58
N SER A 130 0.63 5.23 13.21
CA SER A 130 0.04 5.69 14.48
C SER A 130 -0.10 7.21 14.49
N PHE A 131 -1.26 7.68 14.91
CA PHE A 131 -1.59 9.09 15.03
C PHE A 131 -2.19 9.37 16.41
N ASP A 132 -1.53 10.19 17.22
CA ASP A 132 -2.02 10.66 18.53
C ASP A 132 -2.63 12.05 18.35
N THR A 133 -3.92 12.19 18.66
CA THR A 133 -4.65 13.45 18.51
C THR A 133 -4.22 14.52 19.54
N ALA A 134 -3.50 14.14 20.59
CA ALA A 134 -2.91 15.08 21.56
C ALA A 134 -1.52 15.57 21.16
N ALA A 135 -0.84 14.85 20.28
CA ALA A 135 0.54 15.16 19.93
C ALA A 135 0.63 16.34 18.95
N SER A 136 1.65 17.18 19.14
CA SER A 136 1.94 18.29 18.21
C SER A 136 2.56 17.82 16.89
N ALA A 137 3.13 16.60 16.85
CA ALA A 137 3.70 15.99 15.67
C ALA A 137 3.47 14.46 15.69
N ASN A 138 3.15 13.89 14.54
CA ASN A 138 2.84 12.48 14.36
C ASN A 138 3.75 11.85 13.30
N THR A 139 5.02 11.67 13.63
CA THR A 139 6.04 11.14 12.69
C THR A 139 5.76 9.70 12.26
N ALA A 140 5.07 8.91 13.09
CA ALA A 140 4.67 7.55 12.81
C ALA A 140 3.40 7.43 11.96
N ALA A 141 2.71 8.54 11.67
CA ALA A 141 1.45 8.54 10.94
C ALA A 141 1.61 8.18 9.45
N THR A 142 2.80 8.34 8.90
CA THR A 142 3.10 8.01 7.51
C THR A 142 4.05 6.82 7.46
N GLN A 143 3.64 5.79 6.71
CA GLN A 143 4.41 4.57 6.49
C GLN A 143 4.57 4.32 4.99
N ILE A 144 5.77 3.90 4.57
CA ILE A 144 6.09 3.62 3.17
C ILE A 144 6.28 2.12 2.98
N ARG A 145 5.62 1.59 1.95
CA ARG A 145 5.86 0.24 1.44
C ARG A 145 6.60 0.32 0.11
N GLY A 146 7.75 -0.33 0.03
CA GLY A 146 8.68 -0.21 -1.11
C GLY A 146 8.28 -1.00 -2.36
N THR A 147 7.27 -1.87 -2.29
CA THR A 147 6.86 -2.78 -3.36
C THR A 147 5.35 -2.80 -3.53
N ALA A 148 4.88 -3.29 -4.68
CA ALA A 148 3.47 -3.64 -4.87
C ALA A 148 2.99 -4.58 -3.78
N PHE A 149 1.75 -4.42 -3.36
CA PHE A 149 1.15 -5.21 -2.29
C PHE A 149 -0.37 -5.23 -2.38
N THR A 150 -0.94 -6.32 -1.90
CA THR A 150 -2.36 -6.47 -1.58
C THR A 150 -2.50 -7.05 -0.19
N GLY A 151 -3.48 -6.58 0.56
CA GLY A 151 -3.75 -7.05 1.92
C GLY A 151 -4.79 -6.19 2.63
N ASP A 152 -5.17 -6.63 3.81
CA ASP A 152 -6.12 -5.90 4.65
C ASP A 152 -5.41 -4.86 5.52
N ILE A 153 -6.07 -3.73 5.76
CA ILE A 153 -5.62 -2.72 6.71
C ILE A 153 -6.58 -2.76 7.90
N VAL A 154 -6.02 -3.02 9.07
CA VAL A 154 -6.78 -3.02 10.33
C VAL A 154 -6.60 -1.67 11.01
N VAL A 155 -7.71 -0.97 11.23
CA VAL A 155 -7.75 0.35 11.86
C VAL A 155 -8.34 0.23 13.26
N GLY A 156 -7.58 0.66 14.26
CA GLY A 156 -7.99 0.66 15.67
C GLY A 156 -7.86 2.03 16.31
N ILE A 157 -8.54 2.21 17.44
CA ILE A 157 -8.42 3.40 18.29
C ILE A 157 -8.22 2.99 19.75
N GLY A 158 -7.45 3.79 20.49
CA GLY A 158 -7.17 3.51 21.91
C GLY A 158 -6.48 4.65 22.62
N ASN A 159 -5.94 4.41 23.80
CA ASN A 159 -5.21 5.40 24.60
C ASN A 159 -5.99 6.70 24.82
N PHE A 160 -7.25 6.56 25.25
CA PHE A 160 -8.14 7.69 25.44
C PHE A 160 -7.69 8.56 26.61
N ALA A 161 -7.72 9.87 26.42
CA ALA A 161 -7.37 10.84 27.45
C ALA A 161 -8.19 12.12 27.33
N THR A 162 -8.60 12.69 28.46
CA THR A 162 -9.29 13.97 28.46
C THR A 162 -8.35 15.11 28.01
N GLY A 163 -8.79 15.92 27.07
CA GLY A 163 -8.00 17.07 26.60
C GLY A 163 -7.79 18.08 27.73
N GLY A 164 -6.54 18.48 27.95
CA GLY A 164 -6.15 19.36 29.05
C GLY A 164 -5.80 18.68 30.35
N GLY A 165 -5.93 17.36 30.46
CA GLY A 165 -5.49 16.54 31.60
C GLY A 165 -6.54 15.58 32.13
N GLN A 166 -6.10 14.44 32.65
CA GLN A 166 -6.98 13.34 33.09
C GLN A 166 -7.83 13.66 34.32
N ALA A 167 -7.47 14.68 35.09
CA ALA A 167 -8.25 15.12 36.23
C ALA A 167 -9.51 15.95 35.83
N LEU A 168 -9.62 16.34 34.56
CA LEU A 168 -10.75 17.09 34.06
C LEU A 168 -11.94 16.15 33.76
N ARG A 169 -13.13 16.61 34.10
CA ARG A 169 -14.37 15.95 33.71
C ARG A 169 -14.80 16.37 32.31
N LEU A 170 -15.58 15.56 31.64
CA LEU A 170 -16.17 15.95 30.36
C LEU A 170 -17.44 16.78 30.59
N VAL A 171 -17.63 17.80 29.76
CA VAL A 171 -18.93 18.50 29.69
C VAL A 171 -19.99 17.53 29.19
N ALA A 172 -21.22 17.64 29.72
CA ALA A 172 -22.31 16.81 29.27
C ALA A 172 -22.68 17.16 27.82
N ASP A 173 -22.58 16.18 26.94
CA ASP A 173 -22.97 16.28 25.53
C ASP A 173 -23.28 14.88 25.01
N PRO A 174 -24.45 14.67 24.37
CA PRO A 174 -24.81 13.35 23.84
C PRO A 174 -24.02 13.00 22.56
N ASN A 175 -23.22 13.93 22.03
CA ASN A 175 -22.60 13.79 20.72
C ASN A 175 -21.14 14.25 20.73
N TYR A 176 -20.24 13.38 21.20
CA TYR A 176 -18.78 13.56 21.00
C TYR A 176 -18.37 12.94 19.67
N ARG A 177 -17.71 13.71 18.81
CA ARG A 177 -17.27 13.25 17.49
C ARG A 177 -15.81 13.56 17.22
N GLY A 178 -15.10 12.59 16.66
CA GLY A 178 -13.80 12.66 16.04
C GLY A 178 -13.82 11.98 14.67
N LEU A 179 -12.72 11.99 13.97
CA LEU A 179 -12.57 11.37 12.65
C LEU A 179 -11.22 10.66 12.56
N VAL A 180 -11.19 9.48 11.95
CA VAL A 180 -9.97 8.78 11.54
C VAL A 180 -10.00 8.65 10.01
N THR A 181 -8.94 9.05 9.36
CA THR A 181 -8.79 8.97 7.90
C THR A 181 -7.55 8.16 7.55
N VAL A 182 -7.72 7.13 6.74
CA VAL A 182 -6.64 6.34 6.14
C VAL A 182 -6.55 6.68 4.67
N THR A 183 -5.37 7.08 4.22
CA THR A 183 -5.10 7.39 2.82
C THR A 183 -4.01 6.48 2.29
N LEU A 184 -4.28 5.78 1.18
CA LEU A 184 -3.28 5.08 0.39
C LEU A 184 -2.98 5.88 -0.87
N SER A 185 -1.70 6.07 -1.15
CA SER A 185 -1.25 6.74 -2.37
C SER A 185 -0.04 6.02 -2.96
N VAL A 186 0.12 6.15 -4.28
CA VAL A 186 1.38 5.80 -4.93
C VAL A 186 2.48 6.69 -4.36
N ALA A 187 3.62 6.10 -4.02
CA ALA A 187 4.81 6.84 -3.60
C ALA A 187 5.72 7.08 -4.81
N ASP A 188 6.18 8.30 -4.96
CA ASP A 188 7.17 8.70 -5.98
C ASP A 188 8.56 8.12 -5.67
#